data_94c6d4bf11243505afb910ad8129d254
#
_entry.id   94c6d4bf11243505afb910ad8129d254
#
_cell.length_a   1.000
_cell.length_b   1.000
_cell.length_c   1.000
_cell.angle_alpha   90.00
_cell.angle_beta   90.00
_cell.angle_gamma   90.00
#
_symmetry.space_group_name_H-M   'P 1'
#
loop_
_entity.id
_entity.type
_entity.pdbx_description
1 polymer ?
#
loop_
_entity_poly.entity_id
_entity_poly.type
_entity_poly.pdbx_seq_one_letter_code
_entity_poly.pdbx_strand_id
1 'polypeptide(L)'
;LLIIGTQLDITERLQMVKKTQELMNKRELAMRVSNIIHWDFDVRTQKFESYHDPINDYASDKQLTIAEYMEVIHPDDRSAAYDAMQSMLSGKEVTINFTCRIQTKYDDSWQYCNILGVPFEKDEDGNNIRFTGFRQNISKLHQLDEEVKERNYKMELTFKTVGMSYWDFDVATRQFKAFNDPVNDYHPERTITPNDYMEVTHPEDLDNVCKYIDYMLQRTDKEFSFQYRSKSKWENDWQTLIVTGIPVERDKKGNVTRYTGIKFNNTKWEKMAQELKELKEKAELSDRLKSAFLANMSHEIRTPLNAIVGFSGLMVHCDDPAEKEEYMEIIESNNELLLRLINDILDLSKIESGILERKREKFNLSKV
;
A
#
# COMPACT_ATOMS: atom_id res chain seq x y z
N LEU A 1 50.65 -16.76 83.04
CA LEU A 1 50.39 -16.61 81.59
C LEU A 1 49.50 -15.38 81.37
N LEU A 2 50.02 -14.34 80.75
CA LEU A 2 49.23 -13.16 80.41
C LEU A 2 48.77 -13.32 78.94
N ILE A 3 47.49 -13.44 78.73
CA ILE A 3 46.89 -13.45 77.35
C ILE A 3 46.42 -12.03 77.05
N ILE A 4 47.08 -11.35 76.13
CA ILE A 4 46.66 -10.05 75.63
C ILE A 4 45.90 -10.30 74.32
N GLY A 5 44.59 -10.08 74.35
CA GLY A 5 43.75 -10.17 73.18
C GLY A 5 43.33 -8.75 72.71
N THR A 6 43.41 -8.46 71.40
CA THR A 6 42.83 -7.26 70.79
C THR A 6 41.48 -7.62 70.18
N GLN A 7 40.42 -6.88 70.50
CA GLN A 7 39.12 -6.97 69.89
C GLN A 7 39.02 -5.83 68.90
N LEU A 8 38.74 -6.16 67.59
CA LEU A 8 38.48 -5.18 66.53
C LEU A 8 36.99 -5.24 66.19
N ASP A 9 36.33 -4.09 66.29
CA ASP A 9 34.95 -3.98 65.77
C ASP A 9 34.94 -3.90 64.21
N ILE A 10 34.39 -4.93 63.62
CA ILE A 10 34.31 -5.02 62.10
C ILE A 10 32.88 -4.79 61.57
N THR A 11 31.94 -4.30 62.38
CA THR A 11 30.54 -4.15 62.08
C THR A 11 30.32 -3.23 60.85
N GLU A 12 30.96 -2.06 60.85
CA GLU A 12 30.87 -1.13 59.72
C GLU A 12 31.41 -1.74 58.41
N ARG A 13 32.54 -2.47 58.53
CA ARG A 13 33.14 -3.15 57.36
C ARG A 13 32.23 -4.23 56.81
N LEU A 14 31.57 -5.01 57.62
CA LEU A 14 30.61 -6.04 57.24
C LEU A 14 29.36 -5.42 56.62
N GLN A 15 28.85 -4.32 57.16
CA GLN A 15 27.71 -3.59 56.57
C GLN A 15 28.08 -3.01 55.21
N MET A 16 29.27 -2.45 55.06
CA MET A 16 29.74 -1.91 53.80
C MET A 16 29.89 -3.00 52.73
N VAL A 17 30.48 -4.15 53.07
CA VAL A 17 30.58 -5.32 52.18
C VAL A 17 29.20 -5.82 51.78
N LYS A 18 28.26 -5.95 52.71
CA LYS A 18 26.89 -6.38 52.41
C LYS A 18 26.18 -5.42 51.47
N LYS A 19 26.27 -4.11 51.72
CA LYS A 19 25.67 -3.07 50.90
C LYS A 19 26.27 -3.06 49.46
N THR A 20 27.59 -3.23 49.36
CA THR A 20 28.28 -3.33 48.07
C THR A 20 27.79 -4.55 47.28
N GLN A 21 27.66 -5.70 47.95
CA GLN A 21 27.16 -6.93 47.34
C GLN A 21 25.70 -6.78 46.86
N GLU A 22 24.84 -6.14 47.63
CA GLU A 22 23.45 -5.85 47.23
C GLU A 22 23.39 -4.94 46.02
N LEU A 23 24.25 -3.92 45.92
CA LEU A 23 24.34 -3.03 44.77
C LEU A 23 24.85 -3.77 43.52
N MET A 24 25.85 -4.64 43.67
CA MET A 24 26.36 -5.48 42.59
C MET A 24 25.27 -6.41 42.03
N ASN A 25 24.54 -7.10 42.91
CA ASN A 25 23.45 -8.00 42.53
C ASN A 25 22.31 -7.24 41.78
N LYS A 26 21.96 -6.04 42.26
CA LYS A 26 20.95 -5.20 41.59
C LYS A 26 21.42 -4.74 40.19
N ARG A 27 22.70 -4.35 40.06
CA ARG A 27 23.33 -3.98 38.79
C ARG A 27 23.31 -5.16 37.83
N GLU A 28 23.72 -6.33 38.26
CA GLU A 28 23.74 -7.54 37.45
C GLU A 28 22.34 -7.92 36.97
N LEU A 29 21.33 -7.88 37.83
CA LEU A 29 19.96 -8.15 37.48
C LEU A 29 19.44 -7.15 36.41
N ALA A 30 19.71 -5.86 36.60
CA ALA A 30 19.32 -4.83 35.64
C ALA A 30 19.97 -5.05 34.28
N MET A 31 21.23 -5.43 34.20
CA MET A 31 21.93 -5.76 32.97
C MET A 31 21.33 -6.98 32.26
N ARG A 32 21.05 -8.05 33.01
CA ARG A 32 20.43 -9.26 32.45
C ARG A 32 19.03 -8.98 31.85
N VAL A 33 18.19 -8.25 32.60
CA VAL A 33 16.83 -7.90 32.14
C VAL A 33 16.87 -7.02 30.88
N SER A 34 17.87 -6.15 30.75
CA SER A 34 18.04 -5.25 29.63
C SER A 34 18.81 -5.84 28.43
N ASN A 35 19.24 -7.11 28.52
CA ASN A 35 20.12 -7.74 27.51
C ASN A 35 21.38 -6.93 27.21
N ILE A 36 21.97 -6.35 28.28
CA ILE A 36 23.18 -5.55 28.20
C ILE A 36 24.34 -6.38 28.79
N ILE A 37 25.41 -6.47 28.05
CA ILE A 37 26.64 -7.15 28.42
C ILE A 37 27.71 -6.09 28.67
N HIS A 38 28.34 -6.17 29.84
CA HIS A 38 29.48 -5.33 30.14
C HIS A 38 30.76 -5.97 29.61
N TRP A 39 31.65 -5.15 29.03
CA TRP A 39 32.94 -5.59 28.56
C TRP A 39 34.03 -4.57 28.97
N ASP A 40 35.23 -5.08 29.19
CA ASP A 40 36.44 -4.33 29.37
C ASP A 40 37.46 -4.73 28.32
N PHE A 41 38.28 -3.76 27.87
CA PHE A 41 39.39 -3.97 26.94
C PHE A 41 40.66 -3.38 27.50
N ASP A 42 41.70 -4.20 27.66
CA ASP A 42 43.02 -3.77 28.08
C ASP A 42 43.92 -3.56 26.84
N VAL A 43 44.38 -2.33 26.67
CA VAL A 43 45.16 -1.91 25.49
C VAL A 43 46.54 -2.57 25.47
N ARG A 44 47.13 -2.88 26.62
CA ARG A 44 48.47 -3.47 26.74
C ARG A 44 48.47 -4.95 26.39
N THR A 45 47.51 -5.67 26.89
CA THR A 45 47.34 -7.09 26.59
C THR A 45 46.56 -7.37 25.30
N GLN A 46 45.84 -6.37 24.78
CA GLN A 46 44.96 -6.44 23.62
C GLN A 46 43.86 -7.51 23.78
N LYS A 47 43.33 -7.64 25.00
CA LYS A 47 42.31 -8.61 25.30
C LYS A 47 41.04 -7.98 25.83
N PHE A 48 39.94 -8.61 25.47
CA PHE A 48 38.59 -8.31 25.96
C PHE A 48 38.23 -9.23 27.11
N GLU A 49 37.57 -8.68 28.12
CA GLU A 49 36.86 -9.42 29.15
C GLU A 49 35.39 -9.10 29.04
N SER A 50 34.52 -10.10 28.93
CA SER A 50 33.07 -9.94 28.89
C SER A 50 32.45 -10.60 30.11
N TYR A 51 31.50 -9.89 30.73
CA TYR A 51 30.82 -10.36 31.92
C TYR A 51 29.39 -10.80 31.56
N HIS A 52 29.10 -12.10 31.83
CA HIS A 52 27.78 -12.70 31.59
C HIS A 52 27.26 -12.53 30.17
N ASP A 53 28.00 -13.05 29.21
CA ASP A 53 27.61 -12.99 27.77
C ASP A 53 26.62 -14.13 27.44
N PRO A 54 25.30 -13.87 27.39
CA PRO A 54 24.33 -14.91 27.04
C PRO A 54 24.34 -15.30 25.58
N ILE A 55 25.00 -14.53 24.72
CA ILE A 55 25.05 -14.79 23.28
C ILE A 55 26.11 -15.85 22.97
N ASN A 56 27.26 -15.72 23.58
CA ASN A 56 28.42 -16.56 23.30
C ASN A 56 28.83 -17.46 24.48
N ASP A 57 28.10 -17.40 25.60
CA ASP A 57 28.36 -18.21 26.81
C ASP A 57 29.86 -18.17 27.24
N TYR A 58 30.44 -16.98 27.12
CA TYR A 58 31.79 -16.79 27.63
C TYR A 58 31.75 -16.79 29.16
N ALA A 59 32.49 -17.71 29.73
CA ALA A 59 32.72 -17.67 31.17
C ALA A 59 33.34 -16.32 31.57
N SER A 60 32.99 -15.80 32.74
CA SER A 60 33.43 -14.48 33.22
C SER A 60 34.94 -14.31 33.33
N ASP A 61 35.68 -15.40 33.20
CA ASP A 61 37.16 -15.48 33.28
C ASP A 61 37.80 -15.65 31.87
N LYS A 62 37.01 -15.80 30.83
CA LYS A 62 37.55 -15.94 29.46
C LYS A 62 37.93 -14.59 28.88
N GLN A 63 39.22 -14.40 28.63
CA GLN A 63 39.76 -13.28 27.88
C GLN A 63 39.79 -13.61 26.39
N LEU A 64 39.21 -12.74 25.56
CA LEU A 64 39.19 -12.87 24.11
C LEU A 64 40.24 -11.95 23.46
N THR A 65 40.98 -12.48 22.55
CA THR A 65 41.85 -11.68 21.66
C THR A 65 41.02 -10.89 20.63
N ILE A 66 41.59 -9.83 20.07
CA ILE A 66 40.98 -9.09 18.95
C ILE A 66 40.58 -10.03 17.81
N ALA A 67 41.46 -10.98 17.46
CA ALA A 67 41.20 -11.93 16.38
C ALA A 67 39.97 -12.80 16.64
N GLU A 68 39.86 -13.39 17.84
CA GLU A 68 38.70 -14.21 18.25
C GLU A 68 37.41 -13.40 18.29
N TYR A 69 37.49 -12.12 18.71
CA TYR A 69 36.32 -11.24 18.68
C TYR A 69 35.86 -10.88 17.26
N MET A 70 36.81 -10.67 16.33
CA MET A 70 36.53 -10.40 14.94
C MET A 70 35.92 -11.58 14.19
N GLU A 71 36.19 -12.83 14.61
CA GLU A 71 35.62 -14.02 13.99
C GLU A 71 34.10 -14.10 14.16
N VAL A 72 33.59 -13.68 15.31
CA VAL A 72 32.16 -13.71 15.61
C VAL A 72 31.38 -12.53 14.99
N ILE A 73 32.09 -11.52 14.43
CA ILE A 73 31.47 -10.39 13.77
C ILE A 73 31.19 -10.72 12.30
N HIS A 74 30.01 -10.33 11.81
CA HIS A 74 29.63 -10.52 10.42
C HIS A 74 30.66 -9.92 9.46
N PRO A 75 31.02 -10.61 8.37
CA PRO A 75 32.09 -10.13 7.46
C PRO A 75 31.94 -8.68 7.00
N ASP A 76 30.71 -8.25 6.66
CA ASP A 76 30.45 -6.88 6.18
C ASP A 76 30.67 -5.83 7.28
N ASP A 77 30.53 -6.21 8.55
CA ASP A 77 30.59 -5.27 9.68
C ASP A 77 32.02 -5.21 10.30
N ARG A 78 32.94 -6.07 9.84
CA ARG A 78 34.32 -6.17 10.37
C ARG A 78 35.13 -4.90 10.17
N SER A 79 34.91 -4.16 9.07
CA SER A 79 35.63 -2.90 8.84
C SER A 79 35.34 -1.87 9.96
N ALA A 80 34.07 -1.65 10.29
CA ALA A 80 33.67 -0.72 11.35
C ALA A 80 34.21 -1.15 12.73
N ALA A 81 34.16 -2.45 13.01
CA ALA A 81 34.70 -3.00 14.25
C ALA A 81 36.22 -2.83 14.32
N TYR A 82 36.93 -3.05 13.21
CA TYR A 82 38.39 -2.85 13.13
C TYR A 82 38.77 -1.37 13.38
N ASP A 83 38.06 -0.44 12.77
CA ASP A 83 38.31 1.00 12.96
C ASP A 83 38.08 1.41 14.42
N ALA A 84 37.06 0.88 15.07
CA ALA A 84 36.82 1.09 16.50
C ALA A 84 37.97 0.53 17.35
N MET A 85 38.46 -0.67 17.06
CA MET A 85 39.60 -1.28 17.76
C MET A 85 40.89 -0.49 17.55
N GLN A 86 41.18 -0.05 16.34
CA GLN A 86 42.35 0.80 16.06
C GLN A 86 42.28 2.12 16.82
N SER A 87 41.09 2.68 16.97
CA SER A 87 40.87 3.88 17.77
C SER A 87 41.21 3.67 19.23
N MET A 88 40.80 2.54 19.83
CA MET A 88 41.18 2.16 21.21
C MET A 88 42.68 1.95 21.36
N LEU A 89 43.30 1.23 20.41
CA LEU A 89 44.74 0.97 20.42
C LEU A 89 45.58 2.23 20.26
N SER A 90 45.06 3.25 19.61
CA SER A 90 45.77 4.53 19.44
C SER A 90 45.93 5.34 20.73
N GLY A 91 45.32 4.92 21.85
CA GLY A 91 45.35 5.59 23.14
C GLY A 91 44.64 6.96 23.16
N LYS A 92 43.99 7.36 22.07
CA LYS A 92 43.26 8.64 22.00
C LYS A 92 41.98 8.59 22.83
N GLU A 93 41.51 9.75 23.28
CA GLU A 93 40.23 9.89 23.95
C GLU A 93 39.09 9.75 22.92
N VAL A 94 38.54 8.54 22.77
CA VAL A 94 37.54 8.23 21.75
C VAL A 94 36.40 7.47 22.41
N THR A 95 35.18 7.93 22.17
CA THR A 95 33.98 7.15 22.48
C THR A 95 33.70 6.18 21.34
N ILE A 96 33.64 4.90 21.65
CA ILE A 96 33.29 3.84 20.72
C ILE A 96 31.77 3.76 20.67
N ASN A 97 31.21 3.86 19.49
CA ASN A 97 29.77 3.67 19.26
C ASN A 97 29.53 3.17 17.84
N PHE A 98 29.19 1.89 17.71
CA PHE A 98 28.85 1.31 16.42
C PHE A 98 27.90 0.13 16.60
N THR A 99 27.20 -0.21 15.52
CA THR A 99 26.32 -1.38 15.44
C THR A 99 26.95 -2.44 14.56
N CYS A 100 26.90 -3.69 15.00
CA CYS A 100 27.36 -4.82 14.20
C CYS A 100 26.49 -6.05 14.43
N ARG A 101 26.56 -7.00 13.51
CA ARG A 101 25.97 -8.33 13.64
C ARG A 101 26.99 -9.26 14.26
N ILE A 102 26.58 -9.96 15.33
CA ILE A 102 27.41 -10.93 16.05
C ILE A 102 26.74 -12.29 15.94
N GLN A 103 27.53 -13.32 15.56
CA GLN A 103 27.05 -14.68 15.48
C GLN A 103 26.84 -15.28 16.86
N THR A 104 25.71 -15.99 17.05
CA THR A 104 25.50 -16.70 18.32
C THR A 104 26.17 -18.05 18.29
N LYS A 105 26.61 -18.53 19.46
CA LYS A 105 27.21 -19.85 19.65
C LYS A 105 26.17 -20.99 19.46
N TYR A 106 24.90 -20.68 19.65
CA TYR A 106 23.84 -21.68 19.82
C TYR A 106 23.13 -22.08 18.53
N ASP A 107 23.02 -21.18 17.54
CA ASP A 107 22.15 -21.38 16.37
C ASP A 107 22.64 -20.73 15.08
N ASP A 108 23.91 -20.42 14.95
CA ASP A 108 24.51 -19.76 13.77
C ASP A 108 23.77 -18.48 13.31
N SER A 109 22.80 -17.99 14.10
CA SER A 109 22.05 -16.79 13.77
C SER A 109 22.87 -15.53 14.04
N TRP A 110 22.56 -14.47 13.28
CA TRP A 110 23.16 -13.16 13.46
C TRP A 110 22.28 -12.29 14.36
N GLN A 111 22.86 -11.79 15.44
CA GLN A 111 22.20 -10.84 16.33
C GLN A 111 22.75 -9.43 16.13
N TYR A 112 21.85 -8.47 15.99
CA TYR A 112 22.23 -7.07 15.94
C TYR A 112 22.59 -6.56 17.32
N CYS A 113 23.80 -6.04 17.42
CA CYS A 113 24.33 -5.53 18.69
C CYS A 113 24.79 -4.09 18.51
N ASN A 114 24.45 -3.23 19.45
CA ASN A 114 25.07 -1.92 19.60
C ASN A 114 26.21 -2.01 20.62
N ILE A 115 27.39 -1.53 20.24
CA ILE A 115 28.62 -1.52 21.01
C ILE A 115 28.91 -0.10 21.42
N LEU A 116 28.96 0.16 22.72
CA LEU A 116 29.34 1.44 23.30
C LEU A 116 30.53 1.25 24.23
N GLY A 117 31.55 2.11 24.10
CA GLY A 117 32.74 2.05 24.96
C GLY A 117 33.35 3.41 25.19
N VAL A 118 33.91 3.60 26.36
CA VAL A 118 34.59 4.82 26.80
C VAL A 118 35.93 4.48 27.48
N PRO A 119 36.94 5.40 27.40
CA PRO A 119 38.15 5.24 28.20
C PRO A 119 37.82 5.22 29.68
N PHE A 120 38.49 4.33 30.43
CA PHE A 120 38.24 4.13 31.83
C PHE A 120 39.48 4.38 32.70
N GLU A 121 40.67 4.00 32.22
CA GLU A 121 41.93 4.11 32.99
C GLU A 121 43.01 4.65 32.08
N LYS A 122 43.89 5.51 32.69
CA LYS A 122 45.03 6.13 32.00
C LYS A 122 46.33 5.75 32.70
N ASP A 123 47.46 5.71 31.95
CA ASP A 123 48.80 5.59 32.49
C ASP A 123 49.32 6.92 33.04
N GLU A 124 50.59 6.89 33.57
CA GLU A 124 51.27 8.08 34.10
C GLU A 124 51.52 9.17 32.99
N ASP A 125 51.54 8.76 31.73
CA ASP A 125 51.75 9.64 30.57
C ASP A 125 50.42 10.18 30.00
N GLY A 126 49.30 9.80 30.58
CA GLY A 126 47.95 10.23 30.18
C GLY A 126 47.34 9.48 29.00
N ASN A 127 47.95 8.38 28.53
CA ASN A 127 47.39 7.52 27.51
C ASN A 127 46.35 6.59 28.07
N ASN A 128 45.26 6.34 27.34
CA ASN A 128 44.24 5.40 27.76
C ASN A 128 44.77 3.95 27.65
N ILE A 129 44.75 3.24 28.79
CA ILE A 129 45.24 1.86 28.90
C ILE A 129 44.10 0.86 29.06
N ARG A 130 42.89 1.32 29.41
CA ARG A 130 41.72 0.49 29.57
C ARG A 130 40.47 1.21 29.08
N PHE A 131 39.65 0.50 28.33
CA PHE A 131 38.31 0.91 27.91
C PHE A 131 37.28 0.01 28.58
N THR A 132 36.15 0.58 28.92
CA THR A 132 34.99 -0.14 29.44
C THR A 132 33.77 0.20 28.63
N GLY A 133 32.84 -0.75 28.52
CA GLY A 133 31.69 -0.51 27.70
C GLY A 133 30.56 -1.51 27.85
N PHE A 134 29.58 -1.32 27.01
CA PHE A 134 28.39 -2.15 26.97
C PHE A 134 28.12 -2.64 25.54
N ARG A 135 27.68 -3.87 25.46
CA ARG A 135 27.08 -4.46 24.26
C ARG A 135 25.60 -4.72 24.52
N GLN A 136 24.75 -4.14 23.76
CA GLN A 136 23.30 -4.32 23.85
C GLN A 136 22.77 -5.08 22.64
N ASN A 137 22.03 -6.16 22.88
CA ASN A 137 21.31 -6.84 21.80
C ASN A 137 20.09 -6.01 21.39
N ILE A 138 20.10 -5.55 20.15
CA ILE A 138 19.03 -4.73 19.55
C ILE A 138 18.28 -5.47 18.43
N SER A 139 18.44 -6.80 18.31
CA SER A 139 17.81 -7.60 17.23
C SER A 139 16.29 -7.42 17.17
N LYS A 140 15.63 -7.42 18.35
CA LYS A 140 14.18 -7.21 18.42
C LYS A 140 13.77 -5.81 17.97
N LEU A 141 14.55 -4.80 18.34
CA LEU A 141 14.31 -3.41 17.89
C LEU A 141 14.50 -3.28 16.39
N HIS A 142 15.58 -3.86 15.86
CA HIS A 142 15.86 -3.87 14.43
C HIS A 142 14.77 -4.60 13.65
N GLN A 143 14.32 -5.77 14.13
CA GLN A 143 13.21 -6.51 13.50
C GLN A 143 11.93 -5.69 13.45
N LEU A 144 11.56 -5.03 14.57
CA LEU A 144 10.36 -4.18 14.60
C LEU A 144 10.48 -2.98 13.65
N ASP A 145 11.65 -2.37 13.54
CA ASP A 145 11.89 -1.27 12.61
C ASP A 145 11.73 -1.73 11.15
N GLU A 146 12.30 -2.89 10.81
CA GLU A 146 12.14 -3.48 9.46
C GLU A 146 10.68 -3.88 9.18
N GLU A 147 9.98 -4.47 10.14
CA GLU A 147 8.55 -4.77 9.99
C GLU A 147 7.70 -3.50 9.75
N VAL A 148 8.02 -2.40 10.46
CA VAL A 148 7.37 -1.10 10.27
C VAL A 148 7.69 -0.52 8.89
N LYS A 149 8.95 -0.56 8.46
CA LYS A 149 9.36 -0.09 7.13
C LYS A 149 8.67 -0.88 6.02
N GLU A 150 8.65 -2.22 6.13
CA GLU A 150 7.98 -3.08 5.16
C GLU A 150 6.48 -2.80 5.09
N ARG A 151 5.83 -2.64 6.24
CA ARG A 151 4.40 -2.29 6.31
C ARG A 151 4.11 -0.94 5.68
N ASN A 152 4.93 0.07 6.00
CA ASN A 152 4.79 1.40 5.42
C ASN A 152 4.99 1.38 3.90
N TYR A 153 5.99 0.66 3.41
CA TYR A 153 6.23 0.50 1.98
C TYR A 153 5.06 -0.18 1.26
N LYS A 154 4.51 -1.28 1.83
CA LYS A 154 3.33 -1.95 1.28
C LYS A 154 2.11 -1.04 1.26
N MET A 155 1.91 -0.25 2.30
CA MET A 155 0.81 0.72 2.38
C MET A 155 0.98 1.83 1.33
N GLU A 156 2.17 2.37 1.17
CA GLU A 156 2.48 3.39 0.16
C GLU A 156 2.26 2.85 -1.27
N LEU A 157 2.74 1.64 -1.54
CA LEU A 157 2.52 0.98 -2.83
C LEU A 157 1.03 0.78 -3.12
N THR A 158 0.25 0.36 -2.11
CA THR A 158 -1.20 0.19 -2.23
C THR A 158 -1.88 1.50 -2.58
N PHE A 159 -1.61 2.57 -1.85
CA PHE A 159 -2.16 3.90 -2.12
C PHE A 159 -1.81 4.39 -3.52
N LYS A 160 -0.55 4.25 -3.92
CA LYS A 160 -0.09 4.64 -5.25
C LYS A 160 -0.77 3.86 -6.37
N THR A 161 -0.94 2.54 -6.20
CA THR A 161 -1.55 1.66 -7.21
C THR A 161 -3.04 1.96 -7.41
N VAL A 162 -3.75 2.27 -6.33
CA VAL A 162 -5.19 2.56 -6.37
C VAL A 162 -5.47 4.03 -6.69
N GLY A 163 -4.47 4.90 -6.71
CA GLY A 163 -4.64 6.34 -6.92
C GLY A 163 -5.24 7.04 -5.71
N MET A 164 -4.90 6.55 -4.51
CA MET A 164 -5.30 7.14 -3.24
C MET A 164 -4.19 7.98 -2.65
N SER A 165 -4.56 9.04 -1.96
CA SER A 165 -3.70 9.79 -1.05
C SER A 165 -4.32 9.84 0.33
N TYR A 166 -3.49 10.01 1.36
CA TYR A 166 -4.01 10.32 2.68
C TYR A 166 -3.61 11.75 3.08
N TRP A 167 -4.39 12.32 3.97
CA TRP A 167 -4.20 13.67 4.43
C TRP A 167 -4.48 13.78 5.92
N ASP A 168 -3.80 14.72 6.55
CA ASP A 168 -4.02 15.16 7.91
C ASP A 168 -4.40 16.64 7.92
N PHE A 169 -5.28 17.04 8.83
CA PHE A 169 -5.65 18.43 9.09
C PHE A 169 -5.51 18.76 10.56
N ASP A 170 -4.67 19.72 10.87
CA ASP A 170 -4.52 20.27 12.22
C ASP A 170 -5.43 21.49 12.40
N VAL A 171 -6.35 21.40 13.35
CA VAL A 171 -7.38 22.43 13.57
C VAL A 171 -6.79 23.72 14.13
N ALA A 172 -5.71 23.64 14.94
CA ALA A 172 -5.09 24.80 15.57
C ALA A 172 -4.31 25.65 14.57
N THR A 173 -3.52 24.99 13.72
CA THR A 173 -2.71 25.65 12.68
C THR A 173 -3.48 25.92 11.40
N ARG A 174 -4.63 25.26 11.21
CA ARG A 174 -5.45 25.27 9.98
C ARG A 174 -4.64 24.79 8.75
N GLN A 175 -3.80 23.80 8.95
CA GLN A 175 -2.92 23.30 7.92
C GLN A 175 -3.22 21.85 7.58
N PHE A 176 -3.13 21.54 6.29
CA PHE A 176 -3.16 20.19 5.78
C PHE A 176 -1.75 19.69 5.51
N LYS A 177 -1.56 18.40 5.71
CA LYS A 177 -0.47 17.61 5.15
C LYS A 177 -1.06 16.56 4.25
N ALA A 178 -0.63 16.50 3.01
CA ALA A 178 -1.07 15.48 2.06
C ALA A 178 0.11 14.57 1.70
N PHE A 179 -0.18 13.29 1.57
CA PHE A 179 0.82 12.27 1.27
C PHE A 179 0.36 11.50 0.03
N ASN A 180 1.26 11.36 -0.94
CA ASN A 180 1.02 10.67 -2.20
C ASN A 180 -0.17 11.25 -2.99
N ASP A 181 -0.27 12.58 -3.09
CA ASP A 181 -1.33 13.24 -3.86
C ASP A 181 -1.04 13.18 -5.37
N PRO A 182 -1.67 12.27 -6.14
CA PRO A 182 -1.38 12.10 -7.55
C PRO A 182 -1.95 13.20 -8.43
N VAL A 183 -2.88 14.01 -7.91
CA VAL A 183 -3.59 15.04 -8.66
C VAL A 183 -2.91 16.39 -8.54
N ASN A 184 -2.50 16.78 -7.34
CA ASN A 184 -1.97 18.11 -7.06
C ASN A 184 -0.48 18.13 -6.74
N ASP A 185 0.19 16.96 -6.71
CA ASP A 185 1.63 16.83 -6.40
C ASP A 185 2.01 17.54 -5.09
N TYR A 186 1.16 17.44 -4.09
CA TYR A 186 1.46 17.95 -2.77
C TYR A 186 2.52 17.07 -2.11
N HIS A 187 3.71 17.64 -1.96
CA HIS A 187 4.81 16.96 -1.26
C HIS A 187 4.54 16.97 0.26
N PRO A 188 4.89 15.88 1.00
CA PRO A 188 4.65 15.79 2.45
C PRO A 188 5.24 16.93 3.29
N GLU A 189 6.30 17.57 2.79
CA GLU A 189 6.96 18.70 3.45
C GLU A 189 6.26 20.04 3.18
N ARG A 190 5.35 20.11 2.19
CA ARG A 190 4.62 21.34 1.87
C ARG A 190 3.47 21.52 2.84
N THR A 191 3.44 22.67 3.46
CA THR A 191 2.26 23.13 4.19
C THR A 191 1.16 23.56 3.22
N ILE A 192 0.00 22.95 3.32
CA ILE A 192 -1.16 23.21 2.48
C ILE A 192 -2.22 23.90 3.33
N THR A 193 -2.75 25.00 2.86
CA THR A 193 -3.82 25.74 3.52
C THR A 193 -5.18 25.43 2.87
N PRO A 194 -6.31 25.76 3.54
CA PRO A 194 -7.63 25.70 2.90
C PRO A 194 -7.71 26.46 1.57
N ASN A 195 -7.01 27.59 1.43
CA ASN A 195 -7.00 28.38 0.20
C ASN A 195 -6.33 27.63 -0.96
N ASP A 196 -5.23 26.90 -0.71
CA ASP A 196 -4.58 26.10 -1.74
C ASP A 196 -5.54 25.04 -2.33
N TYR A 197 -6.45 24.48 -1.50
CA TYR A 197 -7.48 23.56 -2.00
C TYR A 197 -8.59 24.30 -2.79
N MET A 198 -9.00 25.47 -2.34
CA MET A 198 -10.03 26.26 -3.03
C MET A 198 -9.57 26.72 -4.42
N GLU A 199 -8.28 27.08 -4.60
CA GLU A 199 -7.72 27.50 -5.89
C GLU A 199 -7.80 26.42 -6.97
N VAL A 200 -7.69 25.15 -6.58
CA VAL A 200 -7.74 24.01 -7.51
C VAL A 200 -9.12 23.37 -7.60
N THR A 201 -10.09 23.82 -6.82
CA THR A 201 -11.46 23.30 -6.80
C THR A 201 -12.30 23.90 -7.92
N HIS A 202 -13.17 23.07 -8.54
CA HIS A 202 -14.10 23.54 -9.55
C HIS A 202 -15.05 24.59 -8.96
N PRO A 203 -15.34 25.70 -9.66
CA PRO A 203 -16.17 26.79 -9.11
C PRO A 203 -17.52 26.34 -8.54
N GLU A 204 -18.19 25.39 -9.17
CA GLU A 204 -19.48 24.85 -8.70
C GLU A 204 -19.37 24.03 -7.41
N ASP A 205 -18.17 23.52 -7.08
CA ASP A 205 -17.95 22.65 -5.92
C ASP A 205 -17.36 23.40 -4.72
N LEU A 206 -17.02 24.70 -4.88
CA LEU A 206 -16.41 25.53 -3.83
C LEU A 206 -17.23 25.57 -2.54
N ASP A 207 -18.54 25.79 -2.65
CA ASP A 207 -19.42 25.85 -1.48
C ASP A 207 -19.40 24.54 -0.68
N ASN A 208 -19.34 23.42 -1.40
CA ASN A 208 -19.26 22.10 -0.77
C ASN A 208 -17.93 21.90 -0.05
N VAL A 209 -16.82 22.27 -0.66
CA VAL A 209 -15.47 22.18 -0.04
C VAL A 209 -15.38 23.09 1.17
N CYS A 210 -15.83 24.34 1.08
CA CYS A 210 -15.87 25.29 2.20
C CYS A 210 -16.68 24.74 3.39
N LYS A 211 -17.85 24.16 3.11
CA LYS A 211 -18.69 23.54 4.15
C LYS A 211 -17.95 22.47 4.95
N TYR A 212 -17.16 21.61 4.30
CA TYR A 212 -16.42 20.55 5.00
C TYR A 212 -15.18 21.08 5.71
N ILE A 213 -14.53 22.14 5.20
CA ILE A 213 -13.48 22.86 5.94
C ILE A 213 -14.06 23.48 7.21
N ASP A 214 -15.19 24.16 7.12
CA ASP A 214 -15.89 24.73 8.29
C ASP A 214 -16.32 23.64 9.27
N TYR A 215 -16.77 22.50 8.78
CA TYR A 215 -17.11 21.34 9.60
C TYR A 215 -15.92 20.88 10.46
N MET A 216 -14.73 20.81 9.91
CA MET A 216 -13.51 20.48 10.66
C MET A 216 -13.11 21.60 11.62
N LEU A 217 -13.24 22.87 11.23
CA LEU A 217 -12.94 24.03 12.08
C LEU A 217 -13.90 24.15 13.28
N GLN A 218 -15.15 23.72 13.12
CA GLN A 218 -16.14 23.62 14.20
C GLN A 218 -15.88 22.41 15.12
N ARG A 219 -14.83 21.63 14.87
CA ARG A 219 -14.41 20.48 15.68
C ARG A 219 -15.47 19.40 15.81
N THR A 220 -16.25 19.17 14.75
CA THR A 220 -17.33 18.19 14.75
C THR A 220 -16.78 16.77 14.88
N ASP A 221 -17.32 16.01 15.84
CA ASP A 221 -16.86 14.67 16.18
C ASP A 221 -17.62 13.59 15.41
N LYS A 222 -17.59 13.68 14.08
CA LYS A 222 -18.19 12.67 13.16
C LYS A 222 -17.31 12.54 11.93
N GLU A 223 -17.37 11.38 11.33
CA GLU A 223 -16.83 11.15 9.99
C GLU A 223 -17.62 11.92 8.94
N PHE A 224 -16.96 12.23 7.85
CA PHE A 224 -17.59 12.84 6.67
C PHE A 224 -17.02 12.24 5.38
N SER A 225 -17.82 12.29 4.33
CA SER A 225 -17.40 11.96 2.98
C SER A 225 -18.09 12.87 1.99
N PHE A 226 -17.36 13.37 1.01
CA PHE A 226 -17.88 14.19 -0.07
C PHE A 226 -17.08 14.04 -1.34
N GLN A 227 -17.67 14.49 -2.44
CA GLN A 227 -17.05 14.49 -3.75
C GLN A 227 -16.93 15.93 -4.26
N TYR A 228 -15.81 16.21 -4.94
CA TYR A 228 -15.59 17.48 -5.61
C TYR A 228 -14.67 17.30 -6.81
N ARG A 229 -14.69 18.24 -7.75
CA ARG A 229 -13.79 18.28 -8.89
C ARG A 229 -12.60 19.17 -8.57
N SER A 230 -11.40 18.65 -8.82
CA SER A 230 -10.13 19.37 -8.65
C SER A 230 -9.38 19.44 -9.97
N LYS A 231 -8.75 20.57 -10.23
CA LYS A 231 -7.88 20.73 -11.39
C LYS A 231 -6.57 19.97 -11.17
N SER A 232 -6.21 19.11 -12.10
CA SER A 232 -4.93 18.42 -12.03
C SER A 232 -3.80 19.37 -12.40
N LYS A 233 -2.66 19.25 -11.68
CA LYS A 233 -1.43 19.98 -12.01
C LYS A 233 -0.82 19.51 -13.33
N TRP A 234 -1.03 18.23 -13.68
CA TRP A 234 -0.40 17.56 -14.82
C TRP A 234 -1.25 17.58 -16.08
N GLU A 235 -2.56 17.52 -15.90
CA GLU A 235 -3.55 17.51 -16.96
C GLU A 235 -4.44 18.75 -16.82
N ASN A 236 -4.75 19.42 -17.90
CA ASN A 236 -5.64 20.60 -17.87
C ASN A 236 -7.11 20.21 -17.66
N ASP A 237 -7.38 18.97 -17.27
CA ASP A 237 -8.69 18.39 -17.05
C ASP A 237 -9.10 18.39 -15.59
N TRP A 238 -10.42 18.43 -15.36
CA TRP A 238 -11.02 18.26 -14.05
C TRP A 238 -11.01 16.79 -13.64
N GLN A 239 -10.49 16.54 -12.45
CA GLN A 239 -10.47 15.21 -11.83
C GLN A 239 -11.53 15.15 -10.74
N THR A 240 -12.35 14.10 -10.72
CA THR A 240 -13.32 13.86 -9.68
C THR A 240 -12.67 13.16 -8.50
N LEU A 241 -12.69 13.80 -7.33
CA LEU A 241 -12.09 13.31 -6.10
C LEU A 241 -13.16 12.99 -5.07
N ILE A 242 -13.05 11.84 -4.40
CA ILE A 242 -13.81 11.49 -3.21
C ILE A 242 -12.89 11.67 -2.01
N VAL A 243 -13.35 12.44 -1.02
CA VAL A 243 -12.64 12.72 0.23
C VAL A 243 -13.44 12.16 1.38
N THR A 244 -12.76 11.40 2.24
CA THR A 244 -13.31 10.93 3.51
C THR A 244 -12.41 11.38 4.63
N GLY A 245 -12.98 11.85 5.75
CA GLY A 245 -12.23 12.30 6.91
C GLY A 245 -12.86 11.84 8.22
N ILE A 246 -11.99 11.52 9.19
CA ILE A 246 -12.38 11.12 10.54
C ILE A 246 -11.60 11.92 11.59
N PRO A 247 -12.19 12.24 12.75
CA PRO A 247 -11.47 12.84 13.86
C PRO A 247 -10.58 11.78 14.55
N VAL A 248 -9.29 12.12 14.79
CA VAL A 248 -8.32 11.17 15.36
C VAL A 248 -7.71 11.60 16.69
N GLU A 249 -7.60 12.91 16.92
CA GLU A 249 -7.02 13.42 18.16
C GLU A 249 -7.96 14.43 18.84
N ARG A 250 -7.89 14.45 20.19
CA ARG A 250 -8.69 15.38 21.02
C ARG A 250 -7.82 16.01 22.10
N ASP A 251 -8.17 17.22 22.49
CA ASP A 251 -7.57 17.89 23.65
C ASP A 251 -8.10 17.30 24.99
N LYS A 252 -7.56 17.79 26.09
CA LYS A 252 -7.98 17.38 27.43
C LYS A 252 -9.45 17.69 27.75
N LYS A 253 -10.10 18.54 26.95
CA LYS A 253 -11.50 18.89 27.08
C LYS A 253 -12.43 18.09 26.17
N GLY A 254 -11.85 17.17 25.37
CA GLY A 254 -12.57 16.33 24.42
C GLY A 254 -12.81 16.96 23.04
N ASN A 255 -12.32 18.18 22.79
CA ASN A 255 -12.49 18.80 21.48
C ASN A 255 -11.53 18.20 20.46
N VAL A 256 -12.01 17.97 19.26
CA VAL A 256 -11.19 17.45 18.15
C VAL A 256 -10.08 18.44 17.81
N THR A 257 -8.85 17.97 17.73
CA THR A 257 -7.65 18.75 17.38
C THR A 257 -7.05 18.36 16.05
N ARG A 258 -7.31 17.13 15.59
CA ARG A 258 -6.80 16.63 14.29
C ARG A 258 -7.80 15.71 13.61
N TYR A 259 -7.92 15.88 12.31
CA TYR A 259 -8.59 14.97 11.40
C TYR A 259 -7.59 14.30 10.50
N THR A 260 -7.86 13.05 10.13
CA THR A 260 -7.16 12.34 9.08
C THR A 260 -8.15 11.76 8.09
N GLY A 261 -7.70 11.52 6.89
CA GLY A 261 -8.58 10.97 5.88
C GLY A 261 -7.86 10.49 4.64
N ILE A 262 -8.66 10.01 3.71
CA ILE A 262 -8.21 9.58 2.39
C ILE A 262 -8.85 10.45 1.31
N LYS A 263 -8.12 10.62 0.23
CA LYS A 263 -8.58 11.23 -1.01
C LYS A 263 -8.36 10.23 -2.15
N PHE A 264 -9.41 9.93 -2.88
CA PHE A 264 -9.42 8.95 -3.95
C PHE A 264 -9.78 9.62 -5.28
N ASN A 265 -8.97 9.38 -6.32
CA ASN A 265 -9.30 9.84 -7.67
C ASN A 265 -10.29 8.87 -8.33
N ASN A 266 -11.53 9.30 -8.43
CA ASN A 266 -12.64 8.52 -8.96
C ASN A 266 -12.86 8.71 -10.48
N THR A 267 -12.13 9.60 -11.13
CA THR A 267 -12.36 10.02 -12.54
C THR A 267 -12.38 8.83 -13.50
N LYS A 268 -11.41 7.93 -13.36
CA LYS A 268 -11.33 6.74 -14.22
C LYS A 268 -12.53 5.82 -14.05
N TRP A 269 -12.95 5.62 -12.80
CA TRP A 269 -14.08 4.74 -12.48
C TRP A 269 -15.41 5.32 -12.96
N GLU A 270 -15.61 6.63 -12.85
CA GLU A 270 -16.79 7.32 -13.40
C GLU A 270 -16.86 7.18 -14.92
N LYS A 271 -15.73 7.44 -15.62
CA LYS A 271 -15.67 7.27 -17.08
C LYS A 271 -16.00 5.84 -17.50
N MET A 272 -15.40 4.86 -16.83
CA MET A 272 -15.67 3.44 -17.12
C MET A 272 -17.12 3.05 -16.83
N ALA A 273 -17.70 3.53 -15.75
CA ALA A 273 -19.11 3.27 -15.40
C ALA A 273 -20.06 3.88 -16.44
N GLN A 274 -19.78 5.08 -16.94
CA GLN A 274 -20.55 5.74 -17.98
C GLN A 274 -20.46 4.99 -19.33
N GLU A 275 -19.25 4.61 -19.74
CA GLU A 275 -19.03 3.80 -20.96
C GLU A 275 -19.79 2.46 -20.90
N LEU A 276 -19.71 1.78 -19.75
CA LEU A 276 -20.43 0.52 -19.55
C LEU A 276 -21.94 0.70 -19.64
N LYS A 277 -22.47 1.79 -19.08
CA LYS A 277 -23.90 2.13 -19.18
C LYS A 277 -24.32 2.34 -20.62
N GLU A 278 -23.55 3.11 -21.39
CA GLU A 278 -23.85 3.38 -22.80
C GLU A 278 -23.79 2.10 -23.65
N LEU A 279 -22.80 1.24 -23.41
CA LEU A 279 -22.70 -0.06 -24.09
C LEU A 279 -23.89 -0.97 -23.74
N LYS A 280 -24.30 -0.98 -22.49
CA LYS A 280 -25.48 -1.75 -22.05
C LYS A 280 -26.76 -1.24 -22.73
N GLU A 281 -26.99 0.06 -22.76
CA GLU A 281 -28.16 0.65 -23.41
C GLU A 281 -28.19 0.34 -24.92
N LYS A 282 -27.03 0.40 -25.60
CA LYS A 282 -26.91 -0.01 -27.02
C LYS A 282 -27.20 -1.49 -27.22
N ALA A 283 -26.71 -2.36 -26.35
CA ALA A 283 -26.98 -3.80 -26.43
C ALA A 283 -28.48 -4.11 -26.22
N GLU A 284 -29.10 -3.51 -25.21
CA GLU A 284 -30.53 -3.68 -24.94
C GLU A 284 -31.40 -3.16 -26.10
N LEU A 285 -31.04 -2.04 -26.71
CA LEU A 285 -31.73 -1.53 -27.89
C LEU A 285 -31.58 -2.49 -29.06
N SER A 286 -30.40 -3.02 -29.32
CA SER A 286 -30.16 -4.01 -30.39
C SER A 286 -31.01 -5.26 -30.19
N ASP A 287 -31.08 -5.78 -28.95
CA ASP A 287 -31.87 -6.97 -28.62
C ASP A 287 -33.39 -6.75 -28.81
N ARG A 288 -33.89 -5.57 -28.43
CA ARG A 288 -35.29 -5.17 -28.68
C ARG A 288 -35.59 -5.09 -30.17
N LEU A 289 -34.70 -4.46 -30.94
CA LEU A 289 -34.87 -4.35 -32.40
C LEU A 289 -34.86 -5.74 -33.05
N LYS A 290 -33.93 -6.63 -32.68
CA LYS A 290 -33.89 -8.00 -33.17
C LYS A 290 -35.19 -8.77 -32.86
N SER A 291 -35.68 -8.65 -31.61
CA SER A 291 -36.90 -9.32 -31.18
C SER A 291 -38.14 -8.82 -31.94
N ALA A 292 -38.27 -7.49 -32.13
CA ALA A 292 -39.31 -6.88 -32.88
C ALA A 292 -39.26 -7.29 -34.37
N PHE A 293 -38.04 -7.32 -34.94
CA PHE A 293 -37.82 -7.78 -36.32
C PHE A 293 -38.26 -9.21 -36.53
N LEU A 294 -37.84 -10.14 -35.64
CA LEU A 294 -38.23 -11.55 -35.72
C LEU A 294 -39.76 -11.75 -35.59
N ALA A 295 -40.41 -10.98 -34.70
CA ALA A 295 -41.85 -11.02 -34.52
C ALA A 295 -42.60 -10.56 -35.80
N ASN A 296 -42.15 -9.41 -36.38
CA ASN A 296 -42.75 -8.90 -37.60
C ASN A 296 -42.53 -9.85 -38.77
N MET A 297 -41.31 -10.39 -38.95
CA MET A 297 -41.00 -11.33 -40.03
C MET A 297 -41.85 -12.60 -39.91
N SER A 298 -42.04 -13.11 -38.68
CA SER A 298 -42.91 -14.29 -38.43
C SER A 298 -44.35 -14.00 -38.91
N HIS A 299 -44.85 -12.78 -38.71
CA HIS A 299 -46.17 -12.39 -39.14
C HIS A 299 -46.26 -12.25 -40.68
N GLU A 300 -45.26 -11.55 -41.26
CA GLU A 300 -45.20 -11.34 -42.74
C GLU A 300 -45.01 -12.66 -43.50
N ILE A 301 -44.34 -13.66 -42.97
CA ILE A 301 -44.22 -15.02 -43.55
C ILE A 301 -45.51 -15.81 -43.37
N ARG A 302 -46.19 -15.73 -42.22
CA ARG A 302 -47.36 -16.53 -41.92
C ARG A 302 -48.54 -16.22 -42.83
N THR A 303 -48.74 -14.96 -43.17
CA THR A 303 -49.88 -14.49 -43.98
C THR A 303 -49.90 -15.13 -45.36
N PRO A 304 -48.87 -14.99 -46.23
CA PRO A 304 -48.81 -15.63 -47.54
C PRO A 304 -48.80 -17.17 -47.42
N LEU A 305 -48.11 -17.72 -46.42
CA LEU A 305 -48.11 -19.18 -46.19
C LEU A 305 -49.51 -19.74 -45.91
N ASN A 306 -50.31 -19.06 -45.09
CA ASN A 306 -51.68 -19.45 -44.81
C ASN A 306 -52.57 -19.35 -46.04
N ALA A 307 -52.38 -18.33 -46.90
CA ALA A 307 -53.09 -18.21 -48.17
C ALA A 307 -52.75 -19.38 -49.12
N ILE A 308 -51.46 -19.70 -49.28
CA ILE A 308 -51.01 -20.84 -50.08
C ILE A 308 -51.65 -22.16 -49.61
N VAL A 309 -51.59 -22.43 -48.30
CA VAL A 309 -52.13 -23.67 -47.69
C VAL A 309 -53.64 -23.69 -47.83
N GLY A 310 -54.35 -22.60 -47.57
CA GLY A 310 -55.79 -22.51 -47.63
C GLY A 310 -56.32 -22.71 -49.05
N PHE A 311 -55.80 -21.99 -50.01
CA PHE A 311 -56.24 -22.09 -51.43
C PHE A 311 -55.80 -23.40 -52.08
N SER A 312 -54.64 -23.99 -51.69
CA SER A 312 -54.27 -25.33 -52.12
C SER A 312 -55.27 -26.38 -51.64
N GLY A 313 -55.77 -26.25 -50.40
CA GLY A 313 -56.81 -27.14 -49.86
C GLY A 313 -58.17 -27.03 -50.59
N LEU A 314 -58.57 -25.79 -50.95
CA LEU A 314 -59.76 -25.53 -51.69
C LEU A 314 -59.67 -26.07 -53.12
N MET A 315 -58.54 -25.92 -53.78
CA MET A 315 -58.27 -26.37 -55.14
C MET A 315 -58.44 -27.89 -55.29
N VAL A 316 -58.16 -28.68 -54.29
CA VAL A 316 -58.33 -30.15 -54.29
C VAL A 316 -59.80 -30.58 -54.38
N HIS A 317 -60.72 -29.79 -53.87
CA HIS A 317 -62.15 -30.09 -53.81
C HIS A 317 -63.03 -29.25 -54.76
N CYS A 318 -62.39 -28.40 -55.58
CA CYS A 318 -63.07 -27.58 -56.55
C CYS A 318 -63.21 -28.32 -57.89
N ASP A 319 -64.40 -28.34 -58.52
CA ASP A 319 -64.64 -28.97 -59.79
C ASP A 319 -64.73 -27.92 -60.97
N ASP A 320 -64.88 -26.66 -60.60
CA ASP A 320 -64.98 -25.59 -61.62
C ASP A 320 -63.57 -25.16 -62.11
N PRO A 321 -63.30 -25.27 -63.41
CA PRO A 321 -62.03 -24.89 -64.01
C PRO A 321 -61.66 -23.37 -63.82
N ALA A 322 -62.65 -22.47 -63.83
CA ALA A 322 -62.45 -21.06 -63.68
C ALA A 322 -62.02 -20.72 -62.21
N GLU A 323 -62.70 -21.33 -61.27
CA GLU A 323 -62.30 -21.16 -59.85
C GLU A 323 -60.89 -21.76 -59.55
N LYS A 324 -60.54 -22.88 -60.22
CA LYS A 324 -59.16 -23.45 -60.04
C LYS A 324 -58.10 -22.52 -60.55
N GLU A 325 -58.31 -21.82 -61.63
CA GLU A 325 -57.39 -20.87 -62.21
C GLU A 325 -57.22 -19.64 -61.29
N GLU A 326 -58.29 -19.14 -60.70
CA GLU A 326 -58.22 -18.05 -59.72
C GLU A 326 -57.45 -18.48 -58.46
N TYR A 327 -57.67 -19.71 -57.92
CA TYR A 327 -56.89 -20.22 -56.77
C TYR A 327 -55.43 -20.42 -57.09
N MET A 328 -55.08 -20.81 -58.33
CA MET A 328 -53.71 -20.96 -58.77
C MET A 328 -53.02 -19.61 -58.82
N GLU A 329 -53.64 -18.55 -59.39
CA GLU A 329 -53.09 -17.19 -59.44
C GLU A 329 -52.80 -16.65 -58.01
N ILE A 330 -53.70 -16.89 -57.04
CA ILE A 330 -53.52 -16.48 -55.64
C ILE A 330 -52.36 -17.24 -55.04
N ILE A 331 -52.19 -18.51 -55.27
CA ILE A 331 -51.07 -19.33 -54.77
C ILE A 331 -49.74 -18.83 -55.35
N GLU A 332 -49.68 -18.62 -56.66
CA GLU A 332 -48.46 -18.12 -57.33
C GLU A 332 -48.04 -16.73 -56.83
N SER A 333 -48.99 -15.81 -56.75
CA SER A 333 -48.73 -14.46 -56.22
C SER A 333 -48.18 -14.48 -54.77
N ASN A 334 -48.77 -15.28 -53.91
CA ASN A 334 -48.29 -15.41 -52.50
C ASN A 334 -46.94 -16.15 -52.40
N ASN A 335 -46.65 -17.07 -53.33
CA ASN A 335 -45.37 -17.75 -53.39
C ASN A 335 -44.23 -16.77 -53.80
N GLU A 336 -44.50 -15.94 -54.83
CA GLU A 336 -43.55 -14.87 -55.22
C GLU A 336 -43.31 -13.89 -54.12
N LEU A 337 -44.36 -13.49 -53.36
CA LEU A 337 -44.23 -12.61 -52.20
C LEU A 337 -43.34 -13.25 -51.13
N LEU A 338 -43.54 -14.52 -50.82
CA LEU A 338 -42.76 -15.27 -49.80
C LEU A 338 -41.27 -15.37 -50.21
N LEU A 339 -41.00 -15.67 -51.49
CA LEU A 339 -39.62 -15.71 -52.02
C LEU A 339 -38.90 -14.36 -51.90
N ARG A 340 -39.62 -13.25 -52.18
CA ARG A 340 -39.05 -11.89 -52.00
C ARG A 340 -38.72 -11.64 -50.52
N LEU A 341 -39.64 -11.92 -49.61
CA LEU A 341 -39.40 -11.75 -48.17
C LEU A 341 -38.20 -12.58 -47.65
N ILE A 342 -38.04 -13.81 -48.11
CA ILE A 342 -36.89 -14.64 -47.77
C ILE A 342 -35.58 -14.05 -48.29
N ASN A 343 -35.58 -13.57 -49.55
CA ASN A 343 -34.37 -12.92 -50.12
C ASN A 343 -34.02 -11.64 -49.37
N ASP A 344 -35.01 -10.80 -49.02
CA ASP A 344 -34.80 -9.57 -48.25
C ASP A 344 -34.17 -9.87 -46.86
N ILE A 345 -34.63 -10.94 -46.17
CA ILE A 345 -34.08 -11.41 -44.88
C ILE A 345 -32.63 -11.89 -45.05
N LEU A 346 -32.34 -12.67 -46.10
CA LEU A 346 -30.99 -13.15 -46.41
C LEU A 346 -30.02 -12.01 -46.71
N ASP A 347 -30.48 -11.01 -47.49
CA ASP A 347 -29.65 -9.86 -47.81
C ASP A 347 -29.38 -8.98 -46.58
N LEU A 348 -30.36 -8.77 -45.70
CA LEU A 348 -30.18 -8.11 -44.42
C LEU A 348 -29.17 -8.87 -43.56
N SER A 349 -29.26 -10.20 -43.47
CA SER A 349 -28.32 -11.05 -42.72
C SER A 349 -26.88 -10.92 -43.25
N LYS A 350 -26.70 -10.83 -44.59
CA LYS A 350 -25.37 -10.57 -45.22
C LYS A 350 -24.84 -9.19 -44.88
N ILE A 351 -25.70 -8.18 -44.79
CA ILE A 351 -25.34 -6.80 -44.41
C ILE A 351 -24.88 -6.80 -42.92
N GLU A 352 -25.66 -7.40 -42.04
CA GLU A 352 -25.31 -7.46 -40.59
C GLU A 352 -24.01 -8.26 -40.31
N SER A 353 -23.75 -9.31 -41.07
CA SER A 353 -22.51 -10.12 -40.95
C SER A 353 -21.29 -9.48 -41.62
N GLY A 354 -21.46 -8.36 -42.33
CA GLY A 354 -20.36 -7.70 -43.03
C GLY A 354 -19.84 -8.44 -44.26
N ILE A 355 -20.57 -9.45 -44.75
CA ILE A 355 -20.18 -10.33 -45.88
C ILE A 355 -20.63 -9.76 -47.24
N LEU A 356 -21.12 -8.55 -47.25
CA LEU A 356 -21.63 -7.95 -48.48
C LEU A 356 -20.48 -7.56 -49.41
N GLU A 357 -20.20 -8.38 -50.43
CA GLU A 357 -19.26 -8.08 -51.49
C GLU A 357 -19.82 -6.98 -52.42
N ARG A 358 -19.20 -5.80 -52.45
CA ARG A 358 -19.54 -4.74 -53.39
C ARG A 358 -18.93 -5.06 -54.73
N LYS A 359 -19.74 -5.56 -55.70
CA LYS A 359 -19.34 -5.65 -57.10
C LYS A 359 -19.41 -4.25 -57.72
N ARG A 360 -18.29 -3.76 -58.23
CA ARG A 360 -18.23 -2.53 -59.03
C ARG A 360 -18.16 -2.94 -60.48
N GLU A 361 -19.27 -2.75 -61.25
CA GLU A 361 -19.31 -2.98 -62.68
C GLU A 361 -19.49 -1.64 -63.41
N LYS A 362 -18.79 -1.50 -64.54
CA LYS A 362 -19.04 -0.38 -65.46
C LYS A 362 -20.31 -0.67 -66.20
N PHE A 363 -21.32 0.14 -66.03
CA PHE A 363 -22.54 0.04 -66.80
C PHE A 363 -22.77 1.33 -67.64
N ASN A 364 -23.47 1.17 -68.76
CA ASN A 364 -23.78 2.28 -69.62
C ASN A 364 -25.16 2.87 -69.24
N LEU A 365 -25.17 4.10 -68.74
CA LEU A 365 -26.35 4.81 -68.25
C LEU A 365 -27.45 4.96 -69.34
N SER A 366 -27.09 4.86 -70.66
CA SER A 366 -28.03 4.97 -71.74
C SER A 366 -28.80 3.66 -72.01
N LYS A 367 -28.57 2.58 -71.23
CA LYS A 367 -29.21 1.29 -71.40
C LYS A 367 -30.05 0.87 -70.21
N VAL A 368 -30.26 1.75 -69.25
CA VAL A 368 -31.11 1.51 -68.07
C VAL A 368 -32.43 2.22 -68.22
#